data_19f8d07876ccc42b8b9d255ade32506b
#
_entry.id   19f8d07876ccc42b8b9d255ade32506b
#
_cell.length_a   1.000
_cell.length_b   1.000
_cell.length_c   1.000
_cell.angle_alpha   90.00
_cell.angle_beta   90.00
_cell.angle_gamma   90.00
#
_symmetry.space_group_name_H-M   'P 1'
#
loop_
_entity.id
_entity.type
_entity.pdbx_description
1 polymer ?
#
loop_
_entity_poly.entity_id
_entity_poly.type
_entity_poly.pdbx_seq_one_letter_code
_entity_poly.pdbx_strand_id
1 'polypeptide(L)'
;MNDPNSLAIRAGVSGRIADIFPDRQARVVDLGCGEGELLARLAELGFDQLTGIGWKVNVPSNVRKVEGIDLSQVGWADRLGGDTFDVLTATEVLEHLVNPYEFLTQVRRLTKPGGRLILTFPNVHNWRSIIGYAVAGRFSGFFGPNWNKNHPLYDQHIFVPNHELVLYFLKLAGFELVSIDFLLGRGKLFGTTALFDCKAISA
;
A
#
# COMPACT_ATOMS: atom_id res chain seq x y z
N MET A 1 4.46 -18.11 6.98
CA MET A 1 4.78 -18.85 5.73
C MET A 1 4.73 -17.82 4.61
N ASN A 2 5.90 -17.46 4.06
CA ASN A 2 5.97 -16.37 3.08
C ASN A 2 5.38 -16.85 1.76
N ASP A 3 4.19 -16.36 1.43
CA ASP A 3 3.58 -16.59 0.12
C ASP A 3 4.49 -15.99 -0.97
N PRO A 4 4.84 -16.75 -2.03
CA PRO A 4 5.70 -16.28 -3.10
C PRO A 4 5.22 -14.99 -3.78
N ASN A 5 3.89 -14.79 -3.85
CA ASN A 5 3.30 -13.58 -4.41
C ASN A 5 3.60 -12.36 -3.52
N SER A 6 3.41 -12.49 -2.23
CA SER A 6 3.74 -11.45 -1.25
C SER A 6 5.21 -11.07 -1.30
N LEU A 7 6.12 -12.04 -1.43
CA LEU A 7 7.56 -11.78 -1.59
C LEU A 7 7.86 -10.98 -2.87
N ALA A 8 7.23 -11.34 -3.99
CA ALA A 8 7.43 -10.64 -5.25
C ALA A 8 6.88 -9.21 -5.23
N ILE A 9 5.74 -8.97 -4.57
CA ILE A 9 5.17 -7.63 -4.39
C ILE A 9 6.14 -6.77 -3.57
N ARG A 10 6.61 -7.26 -2.41
CA ARG A 10 7.57 -6.52 -1.58
C ARG A 10 8.90 -6.27 -2.30
N ALA A 11 9.35 -7.22 -3.13
CA ALA A 11 10.52 -7.01 -3.97
C ALA A 11 10.33 -5.89 -4.98
N GLY A 12 9.16 -5.80 -5.62
CA GLY A 12 8.80 -4.72 -6.53
C GLY A 12 8.77 -3.36 -5.81
N VAL A 13 8.11 -3.30 -4.64
CA VAL A 13 8.03 -2.05 -3.84
C VAL A 13 9.41 -1.61 -3.36
N SER A 14 10.19 -2.51 -2.74
CA SER A 14 11.53 -2.17 -2.23
C SER A 14 12.49 -1.78 -3.35
N GLY A 15 12.43 -2.45 -4.51
CA GLY A 15 13.19 -2.08 -5.70
C GLY A 15 12.84 -0.68 -6.19
N ARG A 16 11.55 -0.35 -6.28
CA ARG A 16 11.09 1.00 -6.67
C ARG A 16 11.64 2.07 -5.71
N ILE A 17 11.58 1.85 -4.40
CA ILE A 17 12.13 2.79 -3.41
C ILE A 17 13.63 2.93 -3.59
N ALA A 18 14.34 1.83 -3.79
CA ALA A 18 15.79 1.83 -3.98
C ALA A 18 16.25 2.58 -5.25
N ASP A 19 15.44 2.54 -6.31
CA ASP A 19 15.69 3.28 -7.56
C ASP A 19 15.46 4.79 -7.39
N ILE A 20 14.44 5.17 -6.62
CA ILE A 20 14.12 6.58 -6.35
C ILE A 20 15.15 7.22 -5.40
N PHE A 21 15.64 6.47 -4.41
CA PHE A 21 16.58 6.93 -3.40
C PHE A 21 17.85 6.07 -3.38
N PRO A 22 18.75 6.25 -4.36
CA PRO A 22 19.96 5.43 -4.49
C PRO A 22 20.96 5.65 -3.34
N ASP A 23 20.89 6.78 -2.65
CA ASP A 23 21.71 7.11 -1.46
C ASP A 23 21.19 6.49 -0.16
N ARG A 24 20.00 5.87 -0.17
CA ARG A 24 19.36 5.22 0.98
C ARG A 24 19.03 6.13 2.18
N GLN A 25 19.06 7.46 2.00
CA GLN A 25 18.88 8.43 3.09
C GLN A 25 17.41 8.80 3.35
N ALA A 26 16.46 8.21 2.62
CA ALA A 26 15.04 8.50 2.77
C ALA A 26 14.47 8.00 4.10
N ARG A 27 13.66 8.83 4.76
CA ARG A 27 12.77 8.40 5.85
C ARG A 27 11.58 7.66 5.26
N VAL A 28 11.51 6.36 5.51
CA VAL A 28 10.46 5.49 4.96
C VAL A 28 9.50 5.07 6.06
N VAL A 29 8.20 5.12 5.78
CA VAL A 29 7.19 4.52 6.63
C VAL A 29 6.34 3.52 5.85
N ASP A 30 6.12 2.34 6.44
CA ASP A 30 5.23 1.30 5.91
C ASP A 30 3.94 1.27 6.72
N LEU A 31 2.82 1.58 6.05
CA LEU A 31 1.49 1.67 6.62
C LEU A 31 0.79 0.31 6.46
N GLY A 32 0.41 -0.30 7.59
CA GLY A 32 -0.08 -1.68 7.61
C GLY A 32 1.06 -2.70 7.49
N CYS A 33 2.21 -2.41 8.08
CA CYS A 33 3.44 -3.18 7.89
C CYS A 33 3.40 -4.64 8.40
N GLY A 34 2.41 -5.02 9.23
CA GLY A 34 2.24 -6.39 9.73
C GLY A 34 3.51 -6.98 10.34
N GLU A 35 4.04 -8.02 9.73
CA GLU A 35 5.27 -8.72 10.14
C GLU A 35 6.56 -8.00 9.71
N GLY A 36 6.47 -6.79 9.16
CA GLY A 36 7.62 -5.94 8.85
C GLY A 36 8.54 -6.43 7.73
N GLU A 37 8.09 -7.35 6.89
CA GLU A 37 8.93 -8.01 5.88
C GLU A 37 9.42 -7.03 4.80
N LEU A 38 8.62 -6.01 4.43
CA LEU A 38 9.07 -4.95 3.53
C LEU A 38 10.18 -4.12 4.18
N LEU A 39 9.99 -3.76 5.46
CA LEU A 39 10.96 -2.97 6.22
C LEU A 39 12.27 -3.73 6.46
N ALA A 40 12.20 -5.04 6.75
CA ALA A 40 13.37 -5.89 6.84
C ALA A 40 14.16 -5.90 5.53
N ARG A 41 13.47 -6.04 4.40
CA ARG A 41 14.08 -5.99 3.07
C ARG A 41 14.70 -4.62 2.75
N LEU A 42 14.06 -3.51 3.13
CA LEU A 42 14.63 -2.17 2.97
C LEU A 42 15.88 -1.98 3.85
N ALA A 43 15.89 -2.52 5.07
CA ALA A 43 17.07 -2.52 5.92
C ALA A 43 18.25 -3.29 5.30
N GLU A 44 17.98 -4.47 4.69
CA GLU A 44 18.98 -5.23 3.91
C GLU A 44 19.52 -4.43 2.71
N LEU A 45 18.70 -3.57 2.10
CA LEU A 45 19.10 -2.67 1.02
C LEU A 45 19.85 -1.42 1.50
N GLY A 46 20.03 -1.25 2.81
CA GLY A 46 20.83 -0.18 3.42
C GLY A 46 20.02 1.05 3.88
N PHE A 47 18.67 1.00 3.90
CA PHE A 47 17.88 2.06 4.51
C PHE A 47 17.90 1.91 6.04
N ASP A 48 18.13 3.01 6.75
CA ASP A 48 18.25 3.05 8.22
C ASP A 48 17.14 3.85 8.92
N GLN A 49 16.43 4.72 8.19
CA GLN A 49 15.35 5.56 8.74
C GLN A 49 13.98 4.95 8.46
N LEU A 50 13.72 3.79 9.05
CA LEU A 50 12.54 2.97 8.81
C LEU A 50 11.53 3.06 9.95
N THR A 51 10.25 3.15 9.61
CA THR A 51 9.13 3.14 10.57
C THR A 51 8.05 2.19 10.10
N GLY A 52 7.57 1.32 10.98
CA GLY A 52 6.43 0.45 10.75
C GLY A 52 5.21 0.92 11.55
N ILE A 53 4.05 1.01 10.90
CA ILE A 53 2.78 1.44 11.50
C ILE A 53 1.69 0.41 11.24
N GLY A 54 0.85 0.14 12.25
CA GLY A 54 -0.30 -0.73 12.11
C GLY A 54 -1.00 -1.05 13.42
N TRP A 55 -2.00 -1.94 13.35
CA TRP A 55 -2.69 -2.43 14.55
C TRP A 55 -1.79 -3.32 15.39
N LYS A 56 -1.16 -4.32 14.74
CA LYS A 56 -0.09 -5.15 15.28
C LYS A 56 1.14 -4.97 14.40
N VAL A 57 2.27 -4.74 15.02
CA VAL A 57 3.53 -4.45 14.32
C VAL A 57 4.62 -5.36 14.85
N ASN A 58 5.18 -6.18 13.98
CA ASN A 58 6.33 -7.04 14.28
C ASN A 58 7.47 -6.69 13.30
N VAL A 59 8.40 -5.87 13.75
CA VAL A 59 9.49 -5.34 12.93
C VAL A 59 10.84 -5.59 13.58
N PRO A 60 11.94 -5.60 12.83
CA PRO A 60 13.29 -5.68 13.39
C PRO A 60 13.56 -4.57 14.43
N SER A 61 14.43 -4.85 15.40
CA SER A 61 14.72 -3.96 16.53
C SER A 61 15.31 -2.59 16.14
N ASN A 62 15.89 -2.50 14.96
CA ASN A 62 16.42 -1.25 14.38
C ASN A 62 15.37 -0.43 13.62
N VAL A 63 14.12 -0.91 13.54
CA VAL A 63 13.00 -0.22 12.90
C VAL A 63 12.12 0.42 13.96
N ARG A 64 11.76 1.70 13.79
CA ARG A 64 10.82 2.38 14.67
C ARG A 64 9.43 1.73 14.54
N LYS A 65 8.83 1.37 15.68
CA LYS A 65 7.52 0.74 15.76
C LYS A 65 6.47 1.72 16.27
N VAL A 66 5.32 1.81 15.58
CA VAL A 66 4.12 2.52 16.05
C VAL A 66 2.92 1.58 15.94
N GLU A 67 2.50 1.03 17.07
CA GLU A 67 1.47 -0.01 17.16
C GLU A 67 0.13 0.55 17.68
N GLY A 68 -0.96 -0.20 17.45
CA GLY A 68 -2.31 0.16 17.87
C GLY A 68 -2.92 1.29 17.02
N ILE A 69 -2.47 1.43 15.79
CA ILE A 69 -3.02 2.35 14.81
C ILE A 69 -4.00 1.59 13.90
N ASP A 70 -5.27 1.99 13.95
CA ASP A 70 -6.27 1.58 12.98
C ASP A 70 -6.31 2.59 11.83
N LEU A 71 -5.81 2.18 10.68
CA LEU A 71 -5.71 3.02 9.47
C LEU A 71 -7.08 3.37 8.85
N SER A 72 -8.16 2.71 9.29
CA SER A 72 -9.54 3.03 8.86
C SER A 72 -10.15 4.20 9.66
N GLN A 73 -9.55 4.59 10.78
CA GLN A 73 -10.07 5.67 11.62
C GLN A 73 -9.69 7.05 11.07
N VAL A 74 -10.57 8.03 11.30
CA VAL A 74 -10.27 9.43 11.00
C VAL A 74 -9.23 9.95 12.01
N GLY A 75 -8.24 10.71 11.53
CA GLY A 75 -7.23 11.36 12.37
C GLY A 75 -6.15 10.43 12.92
N TRP A 76 -5.99 9.21 12.39
CA TRP A 76 -4.94 8.28 12.85
C TRP A 76 -3.53 8.87 12.72
N ALA A 77 -3.29 9.76 11.74
CA ALA A 77 -2.01 10.41 11.54
C ALA A 77 -1.61 11.36 12.70
N ASP A 78 -2.58 11.87 13.48
CA ASP A 78 -2.30 12.75 14.63
C ASP A 78 -1.48 12.06 15.72
N ARG A 79 -1.57 10.73 15.79
CA ARG A 79 -0.78 9.92 16.72
C ARG A 79 0.72 9.87 16.41
N LEU A 80 1.14 10.37 15.24
CA LEU A 80 2.54 10.46 14.84
C LEU A 80 3.18 11.82 15.18
N GLY A 81 2.45 12.72 15.84
CA GLY A 81 3.02 13.93 16.43
C GLY A 81 3.60 14.93 15.43
N GLY A 82 3.15 14.92 14.17
CA GLY A 82 3.66 15.79 13.11
C GLY A 82 4.89 15.26 12.36
N ASP A 83 5.27 14.00 12.57
CA ASP A 83 6.31 13.35 11.76
C ASP A 83 5.97 13.42 10.26
N THR A 84 6.99 13.61 9.44
CA THR A 84 6.87 13.55 7.97
C THR A 84 7.93 12.65 7.36
N PHE A 85 7.61 12.06 6.22
CA PHE A 85 8.40 11.02 5.57
C PHE A 85 8.68 11.40 4.11
N ASP A 86 9.81 10.91 3.60
CA ASP A 86 10.18 11.05 2.19
C ASP A 86 9.45 10.02 1.33
N VAL A 87 9.20 8.82 1.91
CA VAL A 87 8.46 7.73 1.26
C VAL A 87 7.45 7.15 2.24
N LEU A 88 6.22 7.00 1.78
CA LEU A 88 5.18 6.22 2.44
C LEU A 88 4.83 5.02 1.56
N THR A 89 4.67 3.86 2.16
CA THR A 89 4.18 2.66 1.48
C THR A 89 2.88 2.19 2.10
N ALA A 90 1.99 1.65 1.27
CA ALA A 90 0.83 0.90 1.71
C ALA A 90 0.66 -0.29 0.75
N THR A 91 1.15 -1.45 1.19
CA THR A 91 1.21 -2.67 0.38
C THR A 91 0.02 -3.56 0.70
N GLU A 92 -0.90 -3.72 -0.27
CA GLU A 92 -2.14 -4.50 -0.09
C GLU A 92 -2.93 -4.04 1.16
N VAL A 93 -3.19 -2.74 1.27
CA VAL A 93 -3.92 -2.12 2.40
C VAL A 93 -5.22 -1.50 1.95
N LEU A 94 -5.22 -0.85 0.78
CA LEU A 94 -6.32 0.00 0.32
C LEU A 94 -7.65 -0.75 0.20
N GLU A 95 -7.62 -2.01 -0.22
CA GLU A 95 -8.77 -2.89 -0.40
C GLU A 95 -9.46 -3.30 0.91
N HIS A 96 -8.78 -3.14 2.04
CA HIS A 96 -9.29 -3.45 3.37
C HIS A 96 -9.96 -2.25 4.06
N LEU A 97 -9.82 -1.04 3.48
CA LEU A 97 -10.26 0.20 4.12
C LEU A 97 -11.72 0.53 3.81
N VAL A 98 -12.46 0.93 4.82
CA VAL A 98 -13.84 1.43 4.68
C VAL A 98 -13.87 2.77 3.96
N ASN A 99 -12.90 3.64 4.22
CA ASN A 99 -12.78 4.96 3.60
C ASN A 99 -11.37 5.21 3.06
N PRO A 100 -11.06 4.70 1.85
CA PRO A 100 -9.75 4.89 1.22
C PRO A 100 -9.38 6.35 0.97
N TYR A 101 -10.35 7.22 0.69
CA TYR A 101 -10.08 8.65 0.50
C TYR A 101 -9.58 9.32 1.78
N GLU A 102 -10.24 9.06 2.91
CA GLU A 102 -9.78 9.57 4.22
C GLU A 102 -8.36 9.07 4.54
N PHE A 103 -8.10 7.80 4.30
CA PHE A 103 -6.76 7.23 4.46
C PHE A 103 -5.72 8.02 3.65
N LEU A 104 -5.98 8.25 2.36
CA LEU A 104 -5.06 8.99 1.49
C LEU A 104 -4.88 10.45 1.94
N THR A 105 -5.90 11.06 2.50
CA THR A 105 -5.83 12.41 3.10
C THR A 105 -4.89 12.43 4.31
N GLN A 106 -4.99 11.43 5.19
CA GLN A 106 -4.09 11.29 6.33
C GLN A 106 -2.64 10.99 5.88
N VAL A 107 -2.48 10.13 4.88
CA VAL A 107 -1.18 9.82 4.26
C VAL A 107 -0.53 11.10 3.71
N ARG A 108 -1.31 11.98 3.05
CA ARG A 108 -0.80 13.25 2.51
C ARG A 108 -0.22 14.16 3.60
N ARG A 109 -0.84 14.21 4.77
CA ARG A 109 -0.36 15.00 5.93
C ARG A 109 1.01 14.54 6.45
N LEU A 110 1.31 13.25 6.31
CA LEU A 110 2.59 12.65 6.71
C LEU A 110 3.64 12.70 5.59
N THR A 111 3.25 13.06 4.37
CA THR A 111 4.16 13.08 3.22
C THR A 111 4.82 14.45 3.11
N LYS A 112 6.16 14.50 3.08
CA LYS A 112 6.90 15.74 2.80
C LYS A 112 6.49 16.33 1.44
N PRO A 113 6.60 17.64 1.22
CA PRO A 113 6.48 18.21 -0.11
C PRO A 113 7.41 17.50 -1.10
N GLY A 114 6.86 17.04 -2.23
CA GLY A 114 7.60 16.27 -3.22
C GLY A 114 7.94 14.83 -2.82
N GLY A 115 7.54 14.38 -1.62
CA GLY A 115 7.69 12.99 -1.16
C GLY A 115 6.87 11.99 -1.98
N ARG A 116 7.14 10.70 -1.80
CA ARG A 116 6.56 9.62 -2.61
C ARG A 116 5.58 8.77 -1.80
N LEU A 117 4.52 8.36 -2.46
CA LEU A 117 3.58 7.35 -1.98
C LEU A 117 3.60 6.17 -2.95
N ILE A 118 3.99 5.00 -2.43
CA ILE A 118 3.97 3.75 -3.19
C ILE A 118 2.82 2.89 -2.68
N LEU A 119 1.83 2.68 -3.53
CA LEU A 119 0.66 1.85 -3.23
C LEU A 119 0.70 0.56 -4.02
N THR A 120 0.34 -0.56 -3.39
CA THR A 120 -0.08 -1.75 -4.15
C THR A 120 -1.48 -2.17 -3.73
N PHE A 121 -2.20 -2.76 -4.68
CA PHE A 121 -3.54 -3.30 -4.47
C PHE A 121 -3.89 -4.29 -5.60
N PRO A 122 -4.88 -5.19 -5.40
CA PRO A 122 -5.29 -6.14 -6.42
C PRO A 122 -5.72 -5.46 -7.71
N ASN A 123 -5.14 -5.90 -8.84
CA ASN A 123 -5.49 -5.37 -10.15
C ASN A 123 -6.79 -5.99 -10.66
N VAL A 124 -7.91 -5.29 -10.48
CA VAL A 124 -9.22 -5.75 -10.96
C VAL A 124 -9.37 -5.70 -12.47
N HIS A 125 -8.45 -5.08 -13.20
CA HIS A 125 -8.44 -5.03 -14.66
C HIS A 125 -7.66 -6.19 -15.31
N ASN A 126 -7.15 -7.15 -14.53
CA ASN A 126 -6.57 -8.35 -15.11
C ASN A 126 -7.67 -9.25 -15.74
N TRP A 127 -7.28 -10.07 -16.72
CA TRP A 127 -8.23 -10.88 -17.49
C TRP A 127 -9.08 -11.83 -16.63
N ARG A 128 -8.51 -12.39 -15.54
CA ARG A 128 -9.24 -13.29 -14.63
C ARG A 128 -10.33 -12.55 -13.87
N SER A 129 -10.03 -11.34 -13.40
CA SER A 129 -11.02 -10.48 -12.74
C SER A 129 -12.12 -10.04 -13.70
N ILE A 130 -11.77 -9.68 -14.95
CA ILE A 130 -12.74 -9.29 -15.97
C ILE A 130 -13.69 -10.46 -16.29
N ILE A 131 -13.16 -11.66 -16.53
CA ILE A 131 -13.99 -12.84 -16.78
C ILE A 131 -14.82 -13.20 -15.54
N GLY A 132 -14.21 -13.17 -14.34
CA GLY A 132 -14.91 -13.43 -13.08
C GLY A 132 -16.09 -12.49 -12.88
N TYR A 133 -15.93 -11.20 -13.19
CA TYR A 133 -17.03 -10.23 -13.13
C TYR A 133 -18.09 -10.51 -14.19
N ALA A 134 -17.71 -10.77 -15.43
CA ALA A 134 -18.65 -11.05 -16.51
C ALA A 134 -19.50 -12.32 -16.27
N VAL A 135 -18.93 -13.36 -15.68
CA VAL A 135 -19.58 -14.66 -15.48
C VAL A 135 -20.27 -14.77 -14.13
N ALA A 136 -19.66 -14.25 -13.05
CA ALA A 136 -20.11 -14.45 -11.68
C ALA A 136 -20.45 -13.14 -10.94
N GLY A 137 -20.40 -11.99 -11.61
CA GLY A 137 -20.74 -10.68 -11.02
C GLY A 137 -19.75 -10.21 -9.94
N ARG A 138 -18.55 -10.79 -9.87
CA ARG A 138 -17.55 -10.42 -8.86
C ARG A 138 -16.13 -10.48 -9.42
N PHE A 139 -15.28 -9.59 -8.95
CA PHE A 139 -13.86 -9.61 -9.27
C PHE A 139 -13.12 -10.73 -8.52
N SER A 140 -12.04 -11.23 -9.11
CA SER A 140 -11.19 -12.23 -8.47
C SER A 140 -10.59 -11.66 -7.18
N GLY A 141 -10.72 -12.41 -6.07
CA GLY A 141 -10.28 -11.98 -4.75
C GLY A 141 -11.30 -11.16 -3.95
N PHE A 142 -12.46 -10.81 -4.54
CA PHE A 142 -13.51 -10.02 -3.87
C PHE A 142 -14.82 -10.82 -3.75
N PHE A 143 -15.46 -10.71 -2.59
CA PHE A 143 -16.80 -11.27 -2.34
C PHE A 143 -16.99 -12.74 -2.79
N GLY A 144 -16.01 -13.58 -2.51
CA GLY A 144 -16.02 -15.00 -2.84
C GLY A 144 -17.11 -15.78 -2.06
N PRO A 145 -17.36 -17.07 -2.38
CA PRO A 145 -18.41 -17.88 -1.73
C PRO A 145 -18.25 -18.01 -0.22
N ASN A 146 -17.04 -17.89 0.28
CA ASN A 146 -16.70 -17.94 1.70
C ASN A 146 -16.45 -16.54 2.30
N TRP A 147 -16.75 -15.49 1.54
CA TRP A 147 -16.69 -14.13 2.05
C TRP A 147 -17.59 -14.02 3.28
N ASN A 148 -17.06 -13.44 4.36
CA ASN A 148 -17.77 -13.26 5.63
C ASN A 148 -18.01 -14.54 6.47
N LYS A 149 -17.48 -15.71 6.11
CA LYS A 149 -17.77 -16.93 6.88
C LYS A 149 -16.74 -17.27 7.95
N ASN A 150 -15.44 -16.98 7.74
CA ASN A 150 -14.37 -17.47 8.61
C ASN A 150 -13.20 -16.49 8.81
N HIS A 151 -13.30 -15.24 8.35
CA HIS A 151 -12.23 -14.26 8.46
C HIS A 151 -12.70 -13.02 9.23
N PRO A 152 -11.87 -12.43 10.08
CA PRO A 152 -12.14 -11.14 10.69
C PRO A 152 -12.40 -10.08 9.61
N LEU A 153 -13.21 -9.07 9.91
CA LEU A 153 -13.57 -8.03 8.94
C LEU A 153 -12.35 -7.30 8.35
N TYR A 154 -11.29 -7.16 9.13
CA TYR A 154 -10.05 -6.51 8.69
C TYR A 154 -9.24 -7.32 7.65
N ASP A 155 -9.51 -8.63 7.49
CA ASP A 155 -8.89 -9.47 6.46
C ASP A 155 -9.71 -9.53 5.16
N GLN A 156 -10.84 -8.83 5.11
CA GLN A 156 -11.74 -8.86 3.97
C GLN A 156 -11.40 -7.76 2.97
N HIS A 157 -11.40 -8.08 1.67
CA HIS A 157 -11.36 -7.09 0.61
C HIS A 157 -12.75 -6.46 0.46
N ILE A 158 -12.97 -5.32 1.06
CA ILE A 158 -14.25 -4.60 1.10
C ILE A 158 -14.33 -3.45 0.08
N PHE A 159 -13.20 -2.90 -0.32
CA PHE A 159 -13.09 -1.87 -1.34
C PHE A 159 -12.51 -2.46 -2.63
N VAL A 160 -13.22 -2.30 -3.75
CA VAL A 160 -12.75 -2.72 -5.08
C VAL A 160 -11.92 -1.58 -5.69
N PRO A 161 -10.59 -1.70 -5.75
CA PRO A 161 -9.70 -0.60 -6.17
C PRO A 161 -9.71 -0.46 -7.71
N ASN A 162 -10.74 0.18 -8.25
CA ASN A 162 -10.73 0.60 -9.65
C ASN A 162 -9.66 1.68 -9.84
N HIS A 163 -8.81 1.55 -10.86
CA HIS A 163 -7.67 2.45 -11.09
C HIS A 163 -8.11 3.91 -11.23
N GLU A 164 -9.15 4.20 -11.99
CA GLU A 164 -9.65 5.56 -12.20
C GLU A 164 -10.16 6.19 -10.89
N LEU A 165 -10.87 5.39 -10.08
CA LEU A 165 -11.35 5.84 -8.76
C LEU A 165 -10.18 6.12 -7.80
N VAL A 166 -9.18 5.24 -7.78
CA VAL A 166 -7.97 5.43 -6.96
C VAL A 166 -7.20 6.66 -7.40
N LEU A 167 -7.03 6.87 -8.71
CA LEU A 167 -6.40 8.08 -9.27
C LEU A 167 -7.17 9.35 -8.90
N TYR A 168 -8.50 9.30 -8.93
CA TYR A 168 -9.33 10.43 -8.52
C TYR A 168 -9.13 10.76 -7.04
N PHE A 169 -9.11 9.77 -6.16
CA PHE A 169 -8.85 9.97 -4.72
C PHE A 169 -7.44 10.48 -4.45
N LEU A 170 -6.43 9.97 -5.14
CA LEU A 170 -5.06 10.46 -5.06
C LEU A 170 -4.96 11.93 -5.44
N LYS A 171 -5.58 12.32 -6.56
CA LYS A 171 -5.61 13.71 -6.99
C LYS A 171 -6.29 14.62 -5.97
N LEU A 172 -7.44 14.23 -5.43
CA LEU A 172 -8.15 14.98 -4.39
C LEU A 172 -7.33 15.11 -3.10
N ALA A 173 -6.57 14.06 -2.75
CA ALA A 173 -5.69 14.07 -1.60
C ALA A 173 -4.39 14.86 -1.80
N GLY A 174 -4.12 15.37 -3.02
CA GLY A 174 -2.94 16.16 -3.33
C GLY A 174 -1.72 15.35 -3.76
N PHE A 175 -1.95 14.24 -4.47
CA PHE A 175 -0.93 13.45 -5.13
C PHE A 175 -1.08 13.50 -6.64
N GLU A 176 0.05 13.45 -7.35
CA GLU A 176 0.12 13.20 -8.79
C GLU A 176 0.70 11.82 -9.07
N LEU A 177 0.17 11.14 -10.09
CA LEU A 177 0.69 9.86 -10.52
C LEU A 177 2.01 10.05 -11.29
N VAL A 178 3.03 9.28 -10.94
CA VAL A 178 4.31 9.23 -11.67
C VAL A 178 4.36 8.02 -12.59
N SER A 179 4.02 6.83 -12.07
CA SER A 179 3.96 5.61 -12.90
C SER A 179 2.99 4.58 -12.32
N ILE A 180 2.55 3.68 -13.20
CA ILE A 180 1.83 2.46 -12.84
C ILE A 180 2.63 1.27 -13.37
N ASP A 181 2.94 0.34 -12.48
CA ASP A 181 3.51 -0.95 -12.82
C ASP A 181 2.57 -2.09 -12.45
N PHE A 182 2.76 -3.24 -13.07
CA PHE A 182 1.95 -4.42 -12.81
C PHE A 182 2.86 -5.57 -12.39
N LEU A 183 2.62 -6.08 -11.20
CA LEU A 183 3.37 -7.16 -10.58
C LEU A 183 2.66 -8.50 -10.79
N LEU A 184 3.40 -9.60 -10.63
CA LEU A 184 2.90 -10.98 -10.77
C LEU A 184 2.28 -11.25 -12.15
N GLY A 185 2.92 -10.72 -13.20
CA GLY A 185 2.52 -10.83 -14.60
C GLY A 185 2.95 -9.60 -15.40
N ARG A 186 2.77 -9.65 -16.72
CA ARG A 186 3.19 -8.54 -17.59
C ARG A 186 2.01 -7.65 -17.97
N GLY A 187 2.14 -6.36 -17.66
CA GLY A 187 1.18 -5.31 -18.03
C GLY A 187 -0.20 -5.46 -17.39
N LYS A 188 -1.08 -4.51 -17.69
CA LYS A 188 -2.40 -4.36 -17.07
C LYS A 188 -3.28 -5.62 -17.15
N LEU A 189 -3.19 -6.36 -18.26
CA LEU A 189 -4.08 -7.49 -18.51
C LEU A 189 -3.65 -8.77 -17.77
N PHE A 190 -2.36 -8.98 -17.52
CA PHE A 190 -1.84 -10.21 -16.94
C PHE A 190 -1.29 -10.05 -15.51
N GLY A 191 -0.85 -8.85 -15.11
CA GLY A 191 -0.42 -8.59 -13.76
C GLY A 191 -1.61 -8.64 -12.79
N THR A 192 -1.44 -9.29 -11.65
CA THR A 192 -2.52 -9.45 -10.67
C THR A 192 -2.52 -8.38 -9.60
N THR A 193 -1.41 -7.65 -9.43
CA THR A 193 -1.26 -6.53 -8.51
C THR A 193 -0.83 -5.29 -9.27
N ALA A 194 -1.47 -4.17 -9.01
CA ALA A 194 -1.06 -2.86 -9.50
C ALA A 194 -0.14 -2.18 -8.46
N LEU A 195 0.95 -1.57 -8.92
CA LEU A 195 1.83 -0.71 -8.14
C LEU A 195 1.71 0.71 -8.67
N PHE A 196 1.21 1.61 -7.85
CA PHE A 196 1.12 3.03 -8.14
C PHE A 196 2.22 3.77 -7.42
N ASP A 197 3.03 4.50 -8.18
CA ASP A 197 4.04 5.39 -7.68
C ASP A 197 3.55 6.83 -7.85
N CYS A 198 3.33 7.52 -6.74
CA CYS A 198 2.73 8.83 -6.69
C CYS A 198 3.66 9.82 -6.00
N LYS A 199 3.55 11.10 -6.35
CA LYS A 199 4.32 12.19 -5.75
C LYS A 199 3.38 13.19 -5.11
N ALA A 200 3.72 13.64 -3.90
CA ALA A 200 2.98 14.71 -3.24
C ALA A 200 3.16 16.02 -3.99
N ILE A 201 2.05 16.66 -4.35
CA ILE A 201 2.05 17.98 -4.98
C ILE A 201 2.54 19.00 -3.95
N SER A 202 3.52 19.82 -4.34
CA SER A 202 3.94 20.97 -3.53
C SER A 202 2.79 21.97 -3.43
N ALA A 203 2.49 22.43 -2.22
CA ALA A 203 1.48 23.46 -1.98
C ALA A 203 1.92 24.79 -2.56
#